data_cf092d078d44fe8e1a3902d0fd0b0464
#
_entry.id   cf092d078d44fe8e1a3902d0fd0b0464
#
_cell.length_a   1.000
_cell.length_b   1.000
_cell.length_c   1.000
_cell.angle_alpha   90.00
_cell.angle_beta   90.00
_cell.angle_gamma   90.00
#
_symmetry.space_group_name_H-M   'P 1'
#
loop_
_entity.id
_entity.type
_entity.pdbx_description
1 polymer ?
#
loop_
_entity_poly.entity_id
_entity_poly.type
_entity_poly.pdbx_seq_one_letter_code
_entity_poly.pdbx_strand_id
1 'polypeptide(L)'
;MGICHALGYGLSYVLGARHGIGNCVIFNHLEEYYPVEVREFKEMVAKHRIPLPRDMTKGLAEQRMSEMIRVALSLDPLWQNALGADWKKIMTPEKARELYLRM
;
A
#
# COMPACT_ATOMS: atom_id res chain seq x y z
N MET A 1 3.33 0.58 10.84
CA MET A 1 1.94 0.64 10.36
C MET A 1 1.61 -0.62 9.56
N GLY A 2 0.64 -1.39 10.06
CA GLY A 2 0.31 -2.69 9.49
C GLY A 2 -0.21 -2.66 8.07
N ILE A 3 -1.02 -1.65 7.70
CA ILE A 3 -1.57 -1.51 6.35
C ILE A 3 -0.43 -1.35 5.34
N CYS A 4 0.50 -0.47 5.65
CA CYS A 4 1.64 -0.20 4.80
C CYS A 4 2.50 -1.44 4.59
N HIS A 5 2.79 -2.17 5.67
CA HIS A 5 3.57 -3.40 5.60
C HIS A 5 2.89 -4.47 4.76
N ALA A 6 1.59 -4.69 4.98
CA ALA A 6 0.85 -5.72 4.26
C ALA A 6 0.81 -5.45 2.76
N LEU A 7 0.48 -4.23 2.37
CA LEU A 7 0.46 -3.84 0.96
C LEU A 7 1.88 -3.86 0.38
N GLY A 8 2.87 -3.48 1.19
CA GLY A 8 4.27 -3.49 0.79
C GLY A 8 4.79 -4.87 0.44
N TYR A 9 4.37 -5.91 1.17
CA TYR A 9 4.73 -7.28 0.83
C TYR A 9 4.22 -7.67 -0.55
N GLY A 10 3.01 -7.25 -0.91
CA GLY A 10 2.48 -7.48 -2.24
C GLY A 10 3.34 -6.85 -3.33
N LEU A 11 3.71 -5.59 -3.14
CA LEU A 11 4.58 -4.90 -4.10
C LEU A 11 5.95 -5.58 -4.23
N SER A 12 6.55 -5.94 -3.11
CA SER A 12 7.86 -6.60 -3.12
C SER A 12 7.81 -7.96 -3.81
N TYR A 13 6.77 -8.73 -3.53
CA TYR A 13 6.62 -10.08 -4.08
C TYR A 13 6.41 -10.07 -5.59
N VAL A 14 5.55 -9.18 -6.08
CA VAL A 14 5.15 -9.19 -7.49
C VAL A 14 6.06 -8.31 -8.35
N LEU A 15 6.40 -7.11 -7.87
CA LEU A 15 7.14 -6.12 -8.64
C LEU A 15 8.62 -6.05 -8.29
N GLY A 16 9.06 -6.77 -7.24
CA GLY A 16 10.44 -6.73 -6.79
C GLY A 16 10.86 -5.38 -6.21
N ALA A 17 9.91 -4.53 -5.84
CA ALA A 17 10.22 -3.22 -5.26
C ALA A 17 10.93 -3.37 -3.92
N ARG A 18 11.90 -2.48 -3.66
CA ARG A 18 12.56 -2.44 -2.36
C ARG A 18 11.53 -2.09 -1.28
N HIS A 19 11.60 -2.79 -0.15
CA HIS A 19 10.62 -2.65 0.91
C HIS A 19 10.44 -1.21 1.39
N GLY A 20 11.55 -0.50 1.62
CA GLY A 20 11.49 0.90 2.06
C GLY A 20 10.82 1.83 1.06
N ILE A 21 11.17 1.70 -0.22
CA ILE A 21 10.57 2.49 -1.30
C ILE A 21 9.11 2.13 -1.46
N GLY A 22 8.78 0.83 -1.44
CA GLY A 22 7.40 0.37 -1.53
C GLY A 22 6.54 0.93 -0.42
N ASN A 23 7.04 0.93 0.81
CA ASN A 23 6.30 1.49 1.94
C ASN A 23 6.04 2.98 1.78
N CYS A 24 7.00 3.74 1.26
CA CYS A 24 6.82 5.18 1.03
C CYS A 24 5.76 5.45 -0.04
N VAL A 25 5.77 4.69 -1.12
CA VAL A 25 4.78 4.82 -2.19
C VAL A 25 3.37 4.53 -1.65
N ILE A 26 3.25 3.45 -0.89
CA ILE A 26 1.97 3.04 -0.32
C ILE A 26 1.46 4.09 0.66
N PHE A 27 2.32 4.53 1.57
CA PHE A 27 1.94 5.50 2.61
C PHE A 27 1.41 6.79 1.99
N ASN A 28 1.96 7.20 0.85
CA ASN A 28 1.51 8.40 0.15
C ASN A 28 0.03 8.34 -0.29
N HIS A 29 -0.56 7.15 -0.32
CA HIS A 29 -1.96 6.95 -0.74
C HIS A 29 -2.89 6.51 0.39
N LEU A 30 -2.44 6.58 1.65
CA LEU A 30 -3.22 6.13 2.81
C LEU A 30 -3.89 7.27 3.58
N GLU A 31 -4.20 8.37 2.93
CA GLU A 31 -4.84 9.54 3.58
C GLU A 31 -6.14 9.20 4.28
N GLU A 32 -6.88 8.25 3.72
CA GLU A 32 -8.16 7.81 4.27
C GLU A 32 -7.99 7.18 5.67
N TYR A 33 -6.83 6.54 5.92
CA TYR A 33 -6.57 5.83 7.16
C TYR A 33 -5.69 6.62 8.14
N TYR A 34 -4.80 7.46 7.61
CA TYR A 34 -3.84 8.23 8.40
C TYR A 34 -3.76 9.67 7.87
N PRO A 35 -4.84 10.46 7.99
CA PRO A 35 -4.89 11.78 7.33
C PRO A 35 -3.81 12.77 7.79
N VAL A 36 -3.55 12.82 9.09
CA VAL A 36 -2.54 13.77 9.62
C VAL A 36 -1.14 13.34 9.24
N GLU A 37 -0.82 12.06 9.46
CA GLU A 37 0.49 11.50 9.22
C GLU A 37 0.86 11.53 7.74
N VAL A 38 -0.10 11.24 6.87
CA VAL A 38 0.14 11.28 5.42
C VAL A 38 0.35 12.71 4.95
N ARG A 39 -0.41 13.66 5.49
CA ARG A 39 -0.21 15.08 5.16
C ARG A 39 1.19 15.53 5.53
N GLU A 40 1.65 15.20 6.75
CA GLU A 40 3.00 15.53 7.19
C GLU A 40 4.06 14.87 6.31
N PHE A 41 3.83 13.62 5.91
CA PHE A 41 4.70 12.89 5.01
C PHE A 41 4.81 13.58 3.65
N LYS A 42 3.67 13.99 3.08
CA LYS A 42 3.66 14.69 1.79
C LYS A 42 4.39 16.03 1.85
N GLU A 43 4.22 16.76 2.95
CA GLU A 43 4.93 18.02 3.17
C GLU A 43 6.44 17.79 3.23
N MET A 44 6.87 16.74 3.92
CA MET A 44 8.28 16.39 4.03
C MET A 44 8.87 16.00 2.67
N VAL A 45 8.15 15.17 1.91
CA VAL A 45 8.57 14.74 0.58
C VAL A 45 8.73 15.95 -0.36
N ALA A 46 7.78 16.88 -0.31
CA ALA A 46 7.82 18.09 -1.13
C ALA A 46 8.97 19.02 -0.70
N LYS A 47 9.13 19.20 0.61
CA LYS A 47 10.20 20.07 1.15
C LYS A 47 11.59 19.60 0.77
N HIS A 48 11.83 18.31 0.85
CA HIS A 48 13.15 17.72 0.57
C HIS A 48 13.28 17.23 -0.88
N ARG A 49 12.25 17.44 -1.71
CA ARG A 49 12.26 17.05 -3.13
C ARG A 49 12.62 15.58 -3.32
N ILE A 50 12.06 14.72 -2.48
CA ILE A 50 12.31 13.28 -2.55
C ILE A 50 11.54 12.69 -3.73
N PRO A 51 12.22 12.03 -4.70
CA PRO A 51 11.51 11.40 -5.82
C PRO A 51 10.87 10.10 -5.36
N LEU A 52 9.54 10.00 -5.47
CA LEU A 52 8.83 8.75 -5.23
C LEU A 52 8.45 8.14 -6.58
N PRO A 53 8.63 6.82 -6.77
CA PRO A 53 8.16 6.16 -7.98
C PRO A 53 6.68 6.38 -8.22
N ARG A 54 6.29 6.53 -9.46
CA ARG A 54 4.90 6.70 -9.88
C ARG A 54 4.55 5.66 -10.93
N ASP A 55 3.26 5.41 -11.07
CA ASP A 55 2.75 4.48 -12.09
C ASP A 55 3.36 3.08 -11.97
N MET A 56 3.69 2.64 -10.76
CA MET A 56 4.31 1.33 -10.53
C MET A 56 3.43 0.17 -10.98
N THR A 57 2.11 0.35 -10.92
CA THR A 57 1.15 -0.68 -11.32
C THR A 57 0.55 -0.45 -12.69
N LYS A 58 0.97 0.61 -13.39
CA LYS A 58 0.46 0.92 -14.71
C LYS A 58 0.82 -0.17 -15.72
N GLY A 59 -0.18 -0.66 -16.44
CA GLY A 59 0.04 -1.71 -17.42
C GLY A 59 0.23 -3.10 -16.81
N LEU A 60 0.06 -3.25 -15.50
CA LEU A 60 0.20 -4.54 -14.83
C LEU A 60 -0.92 -5.49 -15.25
N ALA A 61 -0.54 -6.72 -15.64
CA ALA A 61 -1.51 -7.74 -16.03
C ALA A 61 -2.45 -8.06 -14.86
N GLU A 62 -3.71 -8.37 -15.17
CA GLU A 62 -4.73 -8.67 -14.16
C GLU A 62 -4.31 -9.82 -13.24
N GLN A 63 -3.67 -10.84 -13.80
CA GLN A 63 -3.18 -11.97 -13.02
C GLN A 63 -2.15 -11.55 -11.98
N ARG A 64 -1.26 -10.63 -12.34
CA ARG A 64 -0.24 -10.10 -11.43
C ARG A 64 -0.87 -9.22 -10.35
N MET A 65 -1.84 -8.41 -10.73
CA MET A 65 -2.59 -7.58 -9.77
C MET A 65 -3.33 -8.45 -8.75
N SER A 66 -4.01 -9.50 -9.20
CA SER A 66 -4.71 -10.43 -8.32
C SER A 66 -3.76 -11.13 -7.37
N GLU A 67 -2.58 -11.53 -7.85
CA GLU A 67 -1.55 -12.14 -7.01
C GLU A 67 -1.05 -11.18 -5.94
N MET A 68 -0.82 -9.93 -6.30
CA MET A 68 -0.39 -8.89 -5.37
C MET A 68 -1.40 -8.68 -4.24
N ILE A 69 -2.68 -8.60 -4.60
CA ILE A 69 -3.77 -8.46 -3.63
C ILE A 69 -3.84 -9.68 -2.73
N ARG A 70 -3.74 -10.88 -3.29
CA ARG A 70 -3.77 -12.13 -2.54
C ARG A 70 -2.66 -12.19 -1.51
N VAL A 71 -1.44 -11.85 -1.90
CA VAL A 71 -0.29 -11.84 -0.99
C VAL A 71 -0.52 -10.84 0.14
N ALA A 72 -0.93 -9.62 -0.20
CA ALA A 72 -1.16 -8.59 0.80
C ALA A 72 -2.24 -9.00 1.81
N LEU A 73 -3.35 -9.53 1.34
CA LEU A 73 -4.48 -9.89 2.20
C LEU A 73 -4.30 -11.21 2.95
N SER A 74 -3.22 -11.95 2.67
CA SER A 74 -2.91 -13.18 3.42
C SER A 74 -2.25 -12.90 4.78
N LEU A 75 -1.87 -11.66 5.04
CA LEU A 75 -1.11 -11.28 6.23
C LEU A 75 -2.03 -10.84 7.37
N ASP A 76 -2.89 -11.75 7.81
CA ASP A 76 -3.91 -11.54 8.84
C ASP A 76 -3.42 -10.77 10.08
N PRO A 77 -2.31 -11.18 10.73
CA PRO A 77 -1.87 -10.48 11.94
C PRO A 77 -1.59 -8.99 11.74
N LEU A 78 -1.05 -8.61 10.58
CA LEU A 78 -0.77 -7.21 10.29
C LEU A 78 -2.07 -6.41 10.14
N TRP A 79 -3.05 -6.99 9.48
CA TRP A 79 -4.35 -6.33 9.29
C TRP A 79 -5.12 -6.21 10.59
N GLN A 80 -5.09 -7.25 11.43
CA GLN A 80 -5.75 -7.21 12.74
C GLN A 80 -5.14 -6.13 13.63
N ASN A 81 -3.83 -5.98 13.62
CA ASN A 81 -3.15 -4.93 14.39
C ASN A 81 -3.50 -3.53 13.89
N ALA A 82 -3.68 -3.36 12.59
CA ALA A 82 -3.95 -2.06 11.99
C ALA A 82 -5.42 -1.65 12.07
N LEU A 83 -6.33 -2.58 11.80
CA LEU A 83 -7.76 -2.29 11.63
C LEU A 83 -8.68 -3.06 12.56
N GLY A 84 -8.15 -3.99 13.38
CA GLY A 84 -8.93 -4.78 14.31
C GLY A 84 -9.46 -6.08 13.72
N ALA A 85 -10.25 -6.81 14.51
CA ALA A 85 -10.74 -8.13 14.15
C ALA A 85 -11.65 -8.12 12.91
N ASP A 86 -12.33 -7.00 12.65
CA ASP A 86 -13.24 -6.86 11.50
C ASP A 86 -12.56 -6.27 10.26
N TRP A 87 -11.24 -6.39 10.17
CA TRP A 87 -10.47 -5.76 9.10
C TRP A 87 -10.93 -6.19 7.69
N LYS A 88 -11.45 -7.40 7.54
CA LYS A 88 -11.89 -7.89 6.23
C LYS A 88 -13.09 -7.14 5.68
N LYS A 89 -13.88 -6.53 6.57
CA LYS A 89 -15.00 -5.68 6.17
C LYS A 89 -14.55 -4.30 5.71
N ILE A 90 -13.39 -3.83 6.22
CA ILE A 90 -12.82 -2.53 5.90
C ILE A 90 -11.93 -2.63 4.66
N MET A 91 -11.02 -3.62 4.67
CA MET A 91 -10.08 -3.83 3.57
C MET A 91 -10.51 -5.04 2.75
N THR A 92 -11.38 -4.79 1.78
CA THR A 92 -11.83 -5.80 0.83
C THR A 92 -10.83 -5.94 -0.31
N PRO A 93 -10.86 -7.04 -1.10
CA PRO A 93 -10.02 -7.15 -2.30
C PRO A 93 -10.20 -5.98 -3.27
N GLU A 94 -11.43 -5.48 -3.41
CA GLU A 94 -11.73 -4.33 -4.26
C GLU A 94 -11.05 -3.06 -3.75
N LYS A 95 -11.06 -2.86 -2.44
CA LYS A 95 -10.40 -1.69 -1.82
C LYS A 95 -8.89 -1.76 -1.99
N ALA A 96 -8.30 -2.93 -1.79
CA ALA A 96 -6.88 -3.14 -2.01
C ALA A 96 -6.49 -2.88 -3.47
N ARG A 97 -7.31 -3.35 -4.41
CA ARG A 97 -7.10 -3.09 -5.83
C ARG A 97 -7.12 -1.58 -6.12
N GLU A 98 -8.10 -0.87 -5.57
CA GLU A 98 -8.21 0.57 -5.75
C GLU A 98 -6.96 1.29 -5.28
N LEU A 99 -6.44 0.91 -4.11
CA LEU A 99 -5.21 1.50 -3.57
C LEU A 99 -4.00 1.20 -4.46
N TYR A 100 -3.86 -0.03 -4.92
CA TYR A 100 -2.75 -0.40 -5.81
C TYR A 100 -2.83 0.32 -7.16
N LEU A 101 -4.03 0.54 -7.68
CA LEU A 101 -4.20 1.23 -8.95
C LEU A 101 -3.77 2.70 -8.90
N ARG A 102 -3.74 3.29 -7.70
CA ARG A 102 -3.25 4.66 -7.52
C ARG A 102 -1.73 4.75 -7.50
N MET A 103 -1.05 3.64 -7.36
CA MET A 103 0.41 3.56 -7.26
C MET A 103 1.02 3.40 -8.65
#